data_94a987dc584488e40b73cfe91a74cae5
#
_entry.id   94a987dc584488e40b73cfe91a74cae5
#
_cell.length_a   1.000
_cell.length_b   1.000
_cell.length_c   1.000
_cell.angle_alpha   90.00
_cell.angle_beta   90.00
_cell.angle_gamma   90.00
#
_symmetry.space_group_name_H-M   'P 1'
#
loop_
_entity.id
_entity.type
_entity.pdbx_description
1 polymer ?
#
loop_
_entity_poly.entity_id
_entity_poly.type
_entity_poly.pdbx_seq_one_letter_code
_entity_poly.pdbx_strand_id
1 'polypeptide(L)'
;MTKWTSDQLAAIEARGSDLLVSAAAGSGKTAVLVERVLRRLTDPKDPVDIDHFLLVTYTNAAASEMRGKLADAITTRLAEDPDDMRLRRQLLLVHKARITTVHAFCLTLVREQAAQLGLPPDFRLADESERSLLRDEVLEEVLEARYAAEDPAFAALCDLLTNGQDDRPLAAAVLDTFEKTRAHADPDAFLERVRAGLADDGSPAGTAHGALLLEQAREAAQYGLAFLHRALALLHEEETLEAAYAPALTSDVKQAEALVQAIEDKDWDKAVELARGLHFDRLGSIRGYEDKDFQEEIKGLREEWKTVAGDIKDKLLCVTTEQAAYDRALVRPALEALIDTVEQFAQAFADEKRRRSLADFNDLEHFAVCLLYKDGKPSLLADRLAASFCEILVDEYQDTNGVQDAIFSAIARDNLFMVGDVKQSIYGFRLADPYIFLEKYRAFADEPQHGQGRRVVLSKNFRSRAEVLDTVNYIFRAVMSEAVGDLDYTDREALYVGADYPEQAPGTDDTELWLLDTAEDEGGTDKAMLEARMAARRIRALLDEGLRVTDRDAGGTRPLRA
;
A
#
# COMPACT_ATOMS: atom_id res chain seq x y z
N MET A 1 9.02 12.26 -33.95
CA MET A 1 9.61 12.45 -32.61
C MET A 1 8.49 12.50 -31.59
N THR A 2 8.49 11.64 -30.62
CA THR A 2 7.53 11.67 -29.49
C THR A 2 7.69 13.01 -28.77
N LYS A 3 6.58 13.74 -28.59
CA LYS A 3 6.61 15.03 -27.90
C LYS A 3 6.43 14.78 -26.41
N TRP A 4 7.53 14.81 -25.64
CA TRP A 4 7.51 14.65 -24.19
C TRP A 4 6.90 15.88 -23.51
N THR A 5 6.17 15.66 -22.42
CA THR A 5 5.71 16.74 -21.55
C THR A 5 6.87 17.30 -20.72
N SER A 6 6.67 18.48 -20.09
CA SER A 6 7.66 19.07 -19.17
C SER A 6 8.05 18.11 -18.05
N ASP A 7 7.07 17.43 -17.46
CA ASP A 7 7.28 16.55 -16.32
C ASP A 7 7.97 15.24 -16.75
N GLN A 8 7.58 14.69 -17.92
CA GLN A 8 8.27 13.57 -18.50
C GLN A 8 9.74 13.91 -18.81
N LEU A 9 10.01 15.11 -19.39
CA LEU A 9 11.38 15.57 -19.63
C LEU A 9 12.15 15.72 -18.31
N ALA A 10 11.52 16.29 -17.28
CA ALA A 10 12.14 16.40 -15.96
C ALA A 10 12.54 15.04 -15.40
N ALA A 11 11.66 14.02 -15.53
CA ALA A 11 11.98 12.64 -15.11
C ALA A 11 13.07 11.99 -15.98
N ILE A 12 13.08 12.25 -17.28
CA ILE A 12 14.09 11.72 -18.21
C ILE A 12 15.47 12.35 -17.98
N GLU A 13 15.55 13.61 -17.63
CA GLU A 13 16.80 14.39 -17.61
C GLU A 13 17.41 14.56 -16.21
N ALA A 14 16.63 14.43 -15.13
CA ALA A 14 17.13 14.57 -13.77
C ALA A 14 18.30 13.63 -13.45
N ARG A 15 19.36 14.17 -12.83
CA ARG A 15 20.58 13.42 -12.44
C ARG A 15 21.16 13.98 -11.13
N GLY A 16 22.00 13.18 -10.48
CA GLY A 16 22.78 13.60 -9.31
C GLY A 16 22.00 13.67 -8.00
N SER A 17 20.86 12.99 -7.96
CA SER A 17 20.08 12.74 -6.74
C SER A 17 19.20 11.52 -6.97
N ASP A 18 18.75 10.89 -5.90
CA ASP A 18 17.68 9.91 -5.98
C ASP A 18 16.41 10.57 -6.52
N LEU A 19 15.69 9.86 -7.38
CA LEU A 19 14.52 10.39 -8.07
C LEU A 19 13.31 9.48 -7.85
N LEU A 20 12.23 10.02 -7.29
CA LEU A 20 10.94 9.38 -7.21
C LEU A 20 10.00 9.96 -8.28
N VAL A 21 9.52 9.11 -9.16
CA VAL A 21 8.53 9.45 -10.19
C VAL A 21 7.19 8.85 -9.79
N SER A 22 6.31 9.70 -9.26
CA SER A 22 4.90 9.33 -9.03
C SER A 22 4.17 9.42 -10.36
N ALA A 23 3.86 8.28 -10.95
CA ALA A 23 3.41 8.19 -12.32
C ALA A 23 2.05 7.52 -12.41
N ALA A 24 1.00 8.31 -12.59
CA ALA A 24 -0.37 7.83 -12.69
C ALA A 24 -0.57 6.78 -13.81
N ALA A 25 -1.66 6.03 -13.74
CA ALA A 25 -2.03 5.06 -14.77
C ALA A 25 -2.02 5.72 -16.16
N GLY A 26 -1.40 5.06 -17.15
CA GLY A 26 -1.34 5.57 -18.52
C GLY A 26 -0.47 6.80 -18.75
N SER A 27 0.34 7.24 -17.78
CA SER A 27 1.24 8.40 -17.89
C SER A 27 2.50 8.16 -18.73
N GLY A 28 2.71 6.91 -19.17
CA GLY A 28 3.88 6.54 -19.98
C GLY A 28 5.11 6.17 -19.15
N LYS A 29 4.95 5.65 -17.93
CA LYS A 29 6.04 5.19 -17.04
C LYS A 29 7.17 4.48 -17.79
N THR A 30 6.82 3.40 -18.50
CA THR A 30 7.78 2.58 -19.25
C THR A 30 8.47 3.37 -20.35
N ALA A 31 7.76 4.25 -21.07
CA ALA A 31 8.34 5.05 -22.13
C ALA A 31 9.36 6.07 -21.57
N VAL A 32 9.06 6.71 -20.44
CA VAL A 32 9.97 7.60 -19.72
C VAL A 32 11.24 6.86 -19.29
N LEU A 33 11.09 5.64 -18.74
CA LEU A 33 12.21 4.81 -18.29
C LEU A 33 13.10 4.40 -19.47
N VAL A 34 12.53 3.92 -20.56
CA VAL A 34 13.26 3.53 -21.77
C VAL A 34 14.02 4.73 -22.37
N GLU A 35 13.35 5.89 -22.53
CA GLU A 35 13.96 7.11 -23.05
C GLU A 35 15.09 7.62 -22.13
N ARG A 36 14.90 7.53 -20.80
CA ARG A 36 15.93 7.90 -19.83
C ARG A 36 17.22 7.10 -20.03
N VAL A 37 17.09 5.78 -20.14
CA VAL A 37 18.23 4.89 -20.42
C VAL A 37 18.84 5.24 -21.78
N LEU A 38 18.02 5.35 -22.84
CA LEU A 38 18.48 5.65 -24.20
C LEU A 38 19.29 6.96 -24.26
N ARG A 39 18.84 8.02 -23.59
CA ARG A 39 19.59 9.30 -23.53
C ARG A 39 20.95 9.15 -22.84
N ARG A 40 21.05 8.29 -21.81
CA ARG A 40 22.36 8.02 -21.19
C ARG A 40 23.28 7.22 -22.09
N LEU A 41 22.75 6.25 -22.84
CA LEU A 41 23.54 5.49 -23.82
C LEU A 41 24.09 6.38 -24.95
N THR A 42 23.33 7.42 -25.30
CA THR A 42 23.64 8.34 -26.42
C THR A 42 24.19 9.70 -26.00
N ASP A 43 24.46 9.90 -24.69
CA ASP A 43 25.01 11.17 -24.22
C ASP A 43 26.33 11.49 -24.90
N PRO A 44 26.47 12.64 -25.57
CA PRO A 44 27.69 12.98 -26.29
C PRO A 44 28.88 13.33 -25.39
N LYS A 45 28.63 13.65 -24.11
CA LYS A 45 29.67 14.09 -23.16
C LYS A 45 30.14 12.95 -22.25
N ASP A 46 29.18 12.18 -21.74
CA ASP A 46 29.44 11.12 -20.76
C ASP A 46 28.54 9.91 -21.07
N PRO A 47 28.82 9.22 -22.20
CA PRO A 47 28.01 8.08 -22.59
C PRO A 47 28.33 6.86 -21.73
N VAL A 48 27.28 6.15 -21.26
CA VAL A 48 27.38 4.96 -20.40
C VAL A 48 26.99 3.71 -21.22
N ASP A 49 27.56 2.56 -20.93
CA ASP A 49 27.14 1.28 -21.51
C ASP A 49 25.95 0.70 -20.73
N ILE A 50 25.07 -0.04 -21.41
CA ILE A 50 23.81 -0.54 -20.84
C ILE A 50 24.02 -1.55 -19.69
N ASP A 51 25.15 -2.23 -19.64
CA ASP A 51 25.52 -3.16 -18.58
C ASP A 51 25.92 -2.48 -17.26
N HIS A 52 26.04 -1.14 -17.25
CA HIS A 52 26.18 -0.32 -16.04
C HIS A 52 24.85 0.13 -15.43
N PHE A 53 23.73 -0.32 -15.97
CA PHE A 53 22.41 -0.10 -15.38
C PHE A 53 21.96 -1.35 -14.64
N LEU A 54 21.32 -1.16 -13.50
CA LEU A 54 20.49 -2.17 -12.86
C LEU A 54 19.03 -1.74 -13.04
N LEU A 55 18.26 -2.54 -13.77
CA LEU A 55 16.83 -2.30 -13.96
C LEU A 55 16.05 -3.44 -13.33
N VAL A 56 15.24 -3.11 -12.35
CA VAL A 56 14.52 -4.08 -11.53
C VAL A 56 13.03 -3.97 -11.79
N THR A 57 12.38 -5.12 -11.99
CA THR A 57 10.94 -5.28 -12.13
C THR A 57 10.43 -6.39 -11.20
N TYR A 58 9.11 -6.49 -11.02
CA TYR A 58 8.54 -7.52 -10.13
C TYR A 58 8.27 -8.86 -10.81
N THR A 59 8.21 -8.92 -12.13
CA THR A 59 7.95 -10.16 -12.86
C THR A 59 8.97 -10.41 -13.98
N ASN A 60 9.26 -11.67 -14.26
CA ASN A 60 10.12 -12.06 -15.39
C ASN A 60 9.55 -11.60 -16.74
N ALA A 61 8.22 -11.57 -16.86
CA ALA A 61 7.54 -11.07 -18.06
C ALA A 61 7.83 -9.57 -18.25
N ALA A 62 7.70 -8.75 -17.20
CA ALA A 62 8.01 -7.32 -17.25
C ALA A 62 9.49 -7.06 -17.55
N ALA A 63 10.40 -7.83 -16.96
CA ALA A 63 11.84 -7.72 -17.27
C ALA A 63 12.13 -8.07 -18.73
N SER A 64 11.49 -9.11 -19.28
CA SER A 64 11.64 -9.49 -20.68
C SER A 64 11.05 -8.43 -21.62
N GLU A 65 9.86 -7.90 -21.31
CA GLU A 65 9.21 -6.82 -22.06
C GLU A 65 10.09 -5.55 -22.08
N MET A 66 10.63 -5.18 -20.91
CA MET A 66 11.52 -4.03 -20.79
C MET A 66 12.78 -4.19 -21.63
N ARG A 67 13.37 -5.38 -21.63
CA ARG A 67 14.53 -5.70 -22.49
C ARG A 67 14.19 -5.57 -23.96
N GLY A 68 13.01 -6.06 -24.39
CA GLY A 68 12.51 -5.92 -25.76
C GLY A 68 12.33 -4.44 -26.13
N LYS A 69 11.64 -3.65 -25.30
CA LYS A 69 11.42 -2.21 -25.54
C LYS A 69 12.73 -1.42 -25.65
N LEU A 70 13.73 -1.74 -24.83
CA LEU A 70 15.06 -1.11 -24.94
C LEU A 70 15.77 -1.50 -26.23
N ALA A 71 15.72 -2.77 -26.63
CA ALA A 71 16.28 -3.22 -27.90
C ALA A 71 15.63 -2.55 -29.11
N ASP A 72 14.29 -2.42 -29.10
CA ASP A 72 13.51 -1.75 -30.13
C ASP A 72 13.83 -0.25 -30.20
N ALA A 73 13.96 0.42 -29.05
CA ALA A 73 14.32 1.83 -28.99
C ALA A 73 15.74 2.09 -29.53
N ILE A 74 16.71 1.24 -29.16
CA ILE A 74 18.09 1.30 -29.70
C ILE A 74 18.08 1.05 -31.23
N THR A 75 17.32 0.06 -31.69
CA THR A 75 17.19 -0.27 -33.11
C THR A 75 16.57 0.88 -33.89
N THR A 76 15.53 1.52 -33.36
CA THR A 76 14.89 2.68 -33.97
C THR A 76 15.86 3.85 -34.09
N ARG A 77 16.66 4.11 -33.06
CA ARG A 77 17.66 5.16 -33.09
C ARG A 77 18.82 4.83 -34.05
N LEU A 78 19.22 3.56 -34.12
CA LEU A 78 20.23 3.09 -35.07
C LEU A 78 19.75 3.20 -36.53
N ALA A 79 18.45 3.08 -36.78
CA ALA A 79 17.89 3.29 -38.12
C ALA A 79 17.99 4.75 -38.58
N GLU A 80 18.02 5.72 -37.65
CA GLU A 80 18.24 7.14 -37.92
C GLU A 80 19.73 7.44 -38.26
N ASP A 81 20.66 6.70 -37.61
CA ASP A 81 22.11 6.76 -37.87
C ASP A 81 22.70 5.34 -37.94
N PRO A 82 22.66 4.71 -39.12
CA PRO A 82 23.10 3.32 -39.31
C PRO A 82 24.60 3.06 -39.05
N ASP A 83 25.41 4.10 -39.07
CA ASP A 83 26.86 3.98 -38.88
C ASP A 83 27.30 4.20 -37.42
N ASP A 84 26.36 4.44 -36.51
CA ASP A 84 26.66 4.54 -35.08
C ASP A 84 27.14 3.19 -34.51
N MET A 85 28.45 3.02 -34.48
CA MET A 85 29.11 1.82 -33.92
C MET A 85 28.85 1.64 -32.44
N ARG A 86 28.55 2.74 -31.71
CA ARG A 86 28.25 2.68 -30.29
C ARG A 86 26.87 2.08 -30.06
N LEU A 87 25.84 2.56 -30.74
CA LEU A 87 24.49 1.99 -30.64
C LEU A 87 24.47 0.51 -31.08
N ARG A 88 25.24 0.13 -32.12
CA ARG A 88 25.40 -1.28 -32.48
C ARG A 88 25.97 -2.12 -31.32
N ARG A 89 26.97 -1.59 -30.60
CA ARG A 89 27.55 -2.25 -29.44
C ARG A 89 26.51 -2.36 -28.32
N GLN A 90 25.72 -1.30 -28.02
CA GLN A 90 24.68 -1.35 -27.00
C GLN A 90 23.63 -2.43 -27.30
N LEU A 91 23.22 -2.57 -28.56
CA LEU A 91 22.28 -3.62 -28.96
C LEU A 91 22.80 -5.03 -28.65
N LEU A 92 24.09 -5.27 -28.82
CA LEU A 92 24.72 -6.55 -28.42
C LEU A 92 24.80 -6.71 -26.90
N LEU A 93 24.98 -5.62 -26.17
CA LEU A 93 25.07 -5.64 -24.71
C LEU A 93 23.72 -5.77 -24.01
N VAL A 94 22.58 -5.46 -24.65
CA VAL A 94 21.22 -5.58 -24.05
C VAL A 94 20.98 -6.95 -23.43
N HIS A 95 21.49 -8.02 -24.01
CA HIS A 95 21.36 -9.38 -23.48
C HIS A 95 22.17 -9.62 -22.19
N LYS A 96 23.21 -8.80 -21.94
CA LYS A 96 24.06 -8.85 -20.76
C LYS A 96 23.65 -7.82 -19.71
N ALA A 97 22.76 -6.89 -20.08
CA ALA A 97 22.26 -5.85 -19.18
C ALA A 97 21.51 -6.48 -18.00
N ARG A 98 21.71 -5.92 -16.82
CA ARG A 98 21.05 -6.37 -15.58
C ARG A 98 19.61 -5.86 -15.52
N ILE A 99 18.78 -6.38 -16.44
CA ILE A 99 17.34 -6.16 -16.47
C ILE A 99 16.69 -7.42 -15.90
N THR A 100 16.21 -7.37 -14.65
CA THR A 100 15.97 -8.57 -13.86
C THR A 100 14.87 -8.34 -12.82
N THR A 101 14.39 -9.41 -12.18
CA THR A 101 13.57 -9.28 -10.97
C THR A 101 14.46 -9.14 -9.74
N VAL A 102 13.89 -8.60 -8.62
CA VAL A 102 14.60 -8.50 -7.33
C VAL A 102 15.19 -9.85 -6.93
N HIS A 103 14.37 -10.91 -6.95
CA HIS A 103 14.81 -12.25 -6.54
C HIS A 103 15.91 -12.81 -7.45
N ALA A 104 15.86 -12.57 -8.78
CA ALA A 104 16.92 -13.05 -9.68
C ALA A 104 18.23 -12.27 -9.46
N PHE A 105 18.15 -10.97 -9.13
CA PHE A 105 19.31 -10.18 -8.71
C PHE A 105 19.91 -10.75 -7.41
N CYS A 106 19.10 -10.97 -6.39
CA CYS A 106 19.52 -11.56 -5.11
C CYS A 106 20.12 -12.95 -5.31
N LEU A 107 19.48 -13.82 -6.11
CA LEU A 107 20.00 -15.17 -6.40
C LEU A 107 21.39 -15.13 -7.03
N THR A 108 21.62 -14.21 -7.95
CA THR A 108 22.94 -14.04 -8.57
C THR A 108 23.98 -13.63 -7.54
N LEU A 109 23.65 -12.64 -6.71
CA LEU A 109 24.53 -12.13 -5.66
C LEU A 109 24.84 -13.21 -4.61
N VAL A 110 23.83 -13.93 -4.16
CA VAL A 110 23.97 -15.01 -3.16
C VAL A 110 24.82 -16.15 -3.71
N ARG A 111 24.63 -16.56 -4.95
CA ARG A 111 25.47 -17.60 -5.58
C ARG A 111 26.94 -17.20 -5.71
N GLU A 112 27.20 -15.96 -6.11
CA GLU A 112 28.57 -15.42 -6.20
C GLU A 112 29.27 -15.36 -4.82
N GLN A 113 28.50 -15.22 -3.74
CA GLN A 113 29.00 -15.06 -2.38
C GLN A 113 28.60 -16.21 -1.42
N ALA A 114 28.17 -17.35 -1.94
CA ALA A 114 27.63 -18.46 -1.16
C ALA A 114 28.56 -18.89 0.00
N ALA A 115 29.88 -18.91 -0.24
CA ALA A 115 30.88 -19.25 0.76
C ALA A 115 30.87 -18.30 1.98
N GLN A 116 30.57 -17.01 1.80
CA GLN A 116 30.47 -16.06 2.92
C GLN A 116 29.24 -16.29 3.80
N LEU A 117 28.20 -16.85 3.20
CA LEU A 117 26.93 -17.19 3.88
C LEU A 117 26.96 -18.62 4.47
N GLY A 118 28.04 -19.36 4.26
CA GLY A 118 28.11 -20.77 4.67
C GLY A 118 27.13 -21.68 3.89
N LEU A 119 26.71 -21.25 2.69
CA LEU A 119 25.85 -22.02 1.83
C LEU A 119 26.65 -22.91 0.87
N PRO A 120 26.19 -24.12 0.56
CA PRO A 120 26.78 -24.92 -0.49
C PRO A 120 26.58 -24.21 -1.85
N PRO A 121 27.56 -24.23 -2.76
CA PRO A 121 27.47 -23.52 -4.04
C PRO A 121 26.31 -24.00 -4.94
N ASP A 122 25.87 -25.22 -4.72
CA ASP A 122 24.82 -25.91 -5.46
C ASP A 122 23.45 -25.90 -4.76
N PHE A 123 23.26 -25.02 -3.75
CA PHE A 123 21.95 -24.87 -3.13
C PHE A 123 20.88 -24.62 -4.19
N ARG A 124 19.69 -25.16 -3.95
CA ARG A 124 18.55 -24.98 -4.85
C ARG A 124 17.42 -24.19 -4.19
N LEU A 125 16.59 -23.57 -5.00
CA LEU A 125 15.36 -22.95 -4.52
C LEU A 125 14.30 -24.03 -4.35
N ALA A 126 13.65 -24.01 -3.19
CA ALA A 126 12.47 -24.81 -2.93
C ALA A 126 11.31 -24.27 -3.79
N ASP A 127 10.53 -25.17 -4.38
CA ASP A 127 9.25 -24.79 -4.94
C ASP A 127 8.21 -24.55 -3.83
N GLU A 128 7.07 -23.97 -4.19
CA GLU A 128 6.04 -23.59 -3.20
C GLU A 128 5.49 -24.78 -2.43
N SER A 129 5.33 -25.93 -3.10
CA SER A 129 4.82 -27.15 -2.47
C SER A 129 5.83 -27.71 -1.46
N GLU A 130 7.11 -27.76 -1.85
CA GLU A 130 8.19 -28.22 -0.99
C GLU A 130 8.39 -27.29 0.20
N ARG A 131 8.35 -25.95 -0.03
CA ARG A 131 8.43 -24.95 1.03
C ARG A 131 7.29 -25.12 2.04
N SER A 132 6.05 -25.29 1.56
CA SER A 132 4.89 -25.46 2.43
C SER A 132 4.97 -26.74 3.27
N LEU A 133 5.32 -27.87 2.66
CA LEU A 133 5.47 -29.14 3.40
C LEU A 133 6.55 -29.05 4.48
N LEU A 134 7.71 -28.48 4.12
CA LEU A 134 8.81 -28.30 5.06
C LEU A 134 8.44 -27.37 6.22
N ARG A 135 7.74 -26.29 5.91
CA ARG A 135 7.26 -25.31 6.88
C ARG A 135 6.32 -25.98 7.89
N ASP A 136 5.35 -26.75 7.39
CA ASP A 136 4.35 -27.41 8.23
C ASP A 136 5.01 -28.51 9.10
N GLU A 137 5.96 -29.30 8.55
CA GLU A 137 6.76 -30.29 9.28
C GLU A 137 7.55 -29.66 10.44
N VAL A 138 8.28 -28.58 10.17
CA VAL A 138 9.09 -27.91 11.19
C VAL A 138 8.22 -27.22 12.24
N LEU A 139 7.08 -26.65 11.83
CA LEU A 139 6.15 -26.03 12.78
C LEU A 139 5.59 -27.05 13.76
N GLU A 140 5.19 -28.23 13.28
CA GLU A 140 4.71 -29.33 14.13
C GLU A 140 5.77 -29.70 15.16
N GLU A 141 7.03 -29.91 14.74
CA GLU A 141 8.13 -30.25 15.65
C GLU A 141 8.35 -29.16 16.72
N VAL A 142 8.29 -27.88 16.35
CA VAL A 142 8.47 -26.77 17.29
C VAL A 142 7.32 -26.70 18.28
N LEU A 143 6.07 -26.83 17.82
CA LEU A 143 4.90 -26.82 18.70
C LEU A 143 4.91 -28.01 19.67
N GLU A 144 5.26 -29.23 19.22
CA GLU A 144 5.42 -30.37 20.09
C GLU A 144 6.48 -30.16 21.19
N ALA A 145 7.62 -29.56 20.82
CA ALA A 145 8.67 -29.21 21.78
C ALA A 145 8.19 -28.16 22.81
N ARG A 146 7.39 -27.14 22.37
CA ARG A 146 6.81 -26.15 23.27
C ARG A 146 5.79 -26.75 24.23
N TYR A 147 4.94 -27.67 23.74
CA TYR A 147 4.00 -28.40 24.61
C TYR A 147 4.75 -29.28 25.65
N ALA A 148 5.81 -29.97 25.24
CA ALA A 148 6.61 -30.79 26.12
C ALA A 148 7.37 -30.01 27.21
N ALA A 149 7.65 -28.73 26.97
CA ALA A 149 8.33 -27.84 27.92
C ALA A 149 7.45 -27.41 29.12
N GLU A 150 6.13 -27.61 29.04
CA GLU A 150 5.15 -27.26 30.08
C GLU A 150 5.28 -25.80 30.54
N ASP A 151 5.65 -24.87 29.63
CA ASP A 151 5.82 -23.44 29.90
C ASP A 151 4.47 -22.78 30.19
N PRO A 152 4.28 -22.16 31.38
CA PRO A 152 3.01 -21.49 31.72
C PRO A 152 2.64 -20.34 30.77
N ALA A 153 3.61 -19.63 30.19
CA ALA A 153 3.33 -18.53 29.27
C ALA A 153 2.85 -19.10 27.92
N PHE A 154 3.41 -20.21 27.46
CA PHE A 154 2.93 -20.89 26.27
C PHE A 154 1.55 -21.52 26.51
N ALA A 155 1.28 -22.08 27.69
CA ALA A 155 -0.05 -22.56 28.05
C ALA A 155 -1.10 -21.40 27.99
N ALA A 156 -0.76 -20.23 28.51
CA ALA A 156 -1.63 -19.05 28.41
C ALA A 156 -1.87 -18.61 26.96
N LEU A 157 -0.87 -18.74 26.08
CA LEU A 157 -1.01 -18.50 24.64
C LEU A 157 -2.00 -19.50 24.00
N CYS A 158 -1.86 -20.78 24.35
CA CYS A 158 -2.79 -21.82 23.90
C CYS A 158 -4.22 -21.52 24.36
N ASP A 159 -4.41 -21.19 25.65
CA ASP A 159 -5.73 -20.85 26.18
C ASP A 159 -6.37 -19.63 25.48
N LEU A 160 -5.54 -18.69 25.04
CA LEU A 160 -6.01 -17.51 24.34
C LEU A 160 -6.43 -17.78 22.88
N LEU A 161 -5.70 -18.64 22.18
CA LEU A 161 -5.87 -18.84 20.75
C LEU A 161 -6.62 -20.13 20.39
N THR A 162 -6.61 -21.15 21.26
CA THR A 162 -7.22 -22.44 20.97
C THR A 162 -8.52 -22.63 21.73
N ASN A 163 -9.48 -23.31 21.13
CA ASN A 163 -10.73 -23.67 21.81
C ASN A 163 -10.63 -25.05 22.49
N GLY A 164 -9.43 -25.44 22.94
CA GLY A 164 -9.16 -26.69 23.68
C GLY A 164 -9.16 -27.97 22.85
N GLN A 165 -9.44 -27.92 21.54
CA GLN A 165 -9.48 -29.09 20.64
C GLN A 165 -8.86 -28.84 19.26
N ASP A 166 -8.42 -27.60 18.97
CA ASP A 166 -7.96 -27.23 17.63
C ASP A 166 -6.78 -26.24 17.73
N ASP A 167 -5.61 -26.71 17.34
CA ASP A 167 -4.36 -25.95 17.36
C ASP A 167 -4.13 -25.13 16.07
N ARG A 168 -5.01 -25.23 15.09
CA ARG A 168 -4.89 -24.48 13.84
C ARG A 168 -4.79 -22.98 14.02
N PRO A 169 -5.54 -22.32 14.95
CA PRO A 169 -5.39 -20.89 15.19
C PRO A 169 -4.01 -20.53 15.74
N LEU A 170 -3.41 -21.36 16.61
CA LEU A 170 -2.06 -21.16 17.12
C LEU A 170 -1.03 -21.27 15.99
N ALA A 171 -1.10 -22.34 15.21
CA ALA A 171 -0.24 -22.56 14.05
C ALA A 171 -0.34 -21.40 13.04
N ALA A 172 -1.57 -20.94 12.75
CA ALA A 172 -1.80 -19.80 11.89
C ALA A 172 -1.20 -18.50 12.45
N ALA A 173 -1.34 -18.25 13.75
CA ALA A 173 -0.77 -17.07 14.40
C ALA A 173 0.77 -17.05 14.34
N VAL A 174 1.41 -18.20 14.56
CA VAL A 174 2.89 -18.34 14.46
C VAL A 174 3.34 -18.07 13.02
N LEU A 175 2.70 -18.69 12.03
CA LEU A 175 3.08 -18.53 10.62
C LEU A 175 2.81 -17.12 10.10
N ASP A 176 1.67 -16.53 10.42
CA ASP A 176 1.33 -15.16 10.00
C ASP A 176 2.31 -14.14 10.62
N THR A 177 2.65 -14.31 11.90
CA THR A 177 3.65 -13.48 12.55
C THR A 177 5.02 -13.66 11.93
N PHE A 178 5.45 -14.91 11.69
CA PHE A 178 6.71 -15.20 11.00
C PHE A 178 6.77 -14.55 9.62
N GLU A 179 5.77 -14.72 8.76
CA GLU A 179 5.75 -14.13 7.42
C GLU A 179 5.80 -12.60 7.48
N LYS A 180 5.09 -11.97 8.42
CA LYS A 180 5.14 -10.51 8.61
C LYS A 180 6.51 -10.01 9.05
N THR A 181 7.19 -10.73 9.94
CA THR A 181 8.56 -10.34 10.35
C THR A 181 9.55 -10.41 9.20
N ARG A 182 9.35 -11.33 8.25
CA ARG A 182 10.21 -11.49 7.07
C ARG A 182 10.09 -10.34 6.05
N ALA A 183 9.11 -9.45 6.18
CA ALA A 183 9.02 -8.23 5.37
C ALA A 183 9.98 -7.11 5.84
N HIS A 184 10.59 -7.26 7.03
CA HIS A 184 11.54 -6.32 7.58
C HIS A 184 12.98 -6.72 7.28
N ALA A 185 13.83 -5.75 6.98
CA ALA A 185 15.25 -6.00 6.67
C ALA A 185 16.01 -6.66 7.83
N ASP A 186 15.61 -6.37 9.06
CA ASP A 186 16.13 -6.96 10.31
C ASP A 186 14.93 -7.47 11.14
N PRO A 187 14.56 -8.76 10.96
CA PRO A 187 13.45 -9.38 11.68
C PRO A 187 13.67 -9.40 13.20
N ASP A 188 14.90 -9.63 13.66
CA ASP A 188 15.23 -9.74 15.08
C ASP A 188 15.07 -8.36 15.74
N ALA A 189 15.59 -7.30 15.14
CA ALA A 189 15.40 -5.94 15.64
C ALA A 189 13.93 -5.51 15.61
N PHE A 190 13.13 -6.01 14.67
CA PHE A 190 11.69 -5.77 14.66
C PHE A 190 11.02 -6.45 15.86
N LEU A 191 11.28 -7.73 16.12
CA LEU A 191 10.70 -8.45 17.26
C LEU A 191 11.13 -7.86 18.60
N GLU A 192 12.37 -7.40 18.74
CA GLU A 192 12.84 -6.67 19.92
C GLU A 192 12.05 -5.38 20.18
N ARG A 193 11.75 -4.61 19.13
CA ARG A 193 10.88 -3.42 19.26
C ARG A 193 9.46 -3.79 19.69
N VAL A 194 8.92 -4.89 19.17
CA VAL A 194 7.58 -5.39 19.60
C VAL A 194 7.62 -5.77 21.08
N ARG A 195 8.66 -6.50 21.55
CA ARG A 195 8.82 -6.84 22.96
C ARG A 195 8.90 -5.58 23.84
N ALA A 196 9.66 -4.58 23.41
CA ALA A 196 9.78 -3.32 24.14
C ALA A 196 8.43 -2.61 24.24
N GLY A 197 7.63 -2.62 23.16
CA GLY A 197 6.27 -2.09 23.16
C GLY A 197 5.31 -2.81 24.10
N LEU A 198 5.44 -4.15 24.22
CA LEU A 198 4.65 -4.92 25.19
C LEU A 198 5.01 -4.62 26.64
N ALA A 199 6.22 -4.17 26.89
CA ALA A 199 6.71 -3.83 28.22
C ALA A 199 6.32 -2.41 28.67
N ASP A 200 5.82 -1.55 27.76
CA ASP A 200 5.44 -0.17 28.08
C ASP A 200 4.12 -0.12 28.85
N ASP A 201 4.18 0.29 30.11
CA ASP A 201 3.01 0.44 31.00
C ASP A 201 2.43 1.87 30.99
N GLY A 202 2.88 2.72 30.08
CA GLY A 202 2.43 4.11 29.96
C GLY A 202 0.97 4.25 29.51
N SER A 203 0.50 5.51 29.48
CA SER A 203 -0.84 5.83 28.97
C SER A 203 -0.97 5.36 27.51
N PRO A 204 -2.13 4.77 27.12
CA PRO A 204 -2.39 4.44 25.73
C PRO A 204 -2.12 5.60 24.76
N ALA A 205 -2.42 6.85 25.15
CA ALA A 205 -2.17 8.04 24.34
C ALA A 205 -0.70 8.22 23.91
N GLY A 206 0.26 7.67 24.66
CA GLY A 206 1.69 7.70 24.33
C GLY A 206 2.14 6.64 23.31
N THR A 207 1.28 5.66 23.01
CA THR A 207 1.56 4.61 22.03
C THR A 207 1.08 4.99 20.64
N ALA A 208 1.70 4.44 19.59
CA ALA A 208 1.25 4.65 18.21
C ALA A 208 -0.21 4.21 18.00
N HIS A 209 -0.58 3.07 18.61
CA HIS A 209 -1.95 2.55 18.54
C HIS A 209 -2.97 3.45 19.25
N GLY A 210 -2.65 3.89 20.47
CA GLY A 210 -3.53 4.80 21.21
C GLY A 210 -3.64 6.19 20.56
N ALA A 211 -2.57 6.68 19.95
CA ALA A 211 -2.62 7.91 19.15
C ALA A 211 -3.59 7.77 17.96
N LEU A 212 -3.58 6.62 17.27
CA LEU A 212 -4.53 6.32 16.19
C LEU A 212 -5.98 6.25 16.71
N LEU A 213 -6.21 5.60 17.85
CA LEU A 213 -7.54 5.54 18.45
C LEU A 213 -8.07 6.93 18.84
N LEU A 214 -7.21 7.81 19.40
CA LEU A 214 -7.58 9.19 19.68
C LEU A 214 -7.93 9.96 18.40
N GLU A 215 -7.17 9.79 17.34
CA GLU A 215 -7.45 10.45 16.06
C GLU A 215 -8.78 9.99 15.47
N GLN A 216 -9.05 8.69 15.45
CA GLN A 216 -10.32 8.14 15.01
C GLN A 216 -11.49 8.63 15.89
N ALA A 217 -11.30 8.70 17.21
CA ALA A 217 -12.31 9.21 18.12
C ALA A 217 -12.57 10.72 17.90
N ARG A 218 -11.52 11.51 17.60
CA ARG A 218 -11.63 12.92 17.26
C ARG A 218 -12.46 13.13 16.00
N GLU A 219 -12.12 12.41 14.92
CA GLU A 219 -12.83 12.48 13.64
C GLU A 219 -14.30 12.07 13.79
N ALA A 220 -14.56 10.97 14.49
CA ALA A 220 -15.91 10.50 14.75
C ALA A 220 -16.72 11.54 15.57
N ALA A 221 -16.13 12.13 16.61
CA ALA A 221 -16.79 13.16 17.42
C ALA A 221 -17.08 14.44 16.62
N GLN A 222 -16.13 14.88 15.77
CA GLN A 222 -16.32 16.03 14.88
C GLN A 222 -17.41 15.77 13.83
N TYR A 223 -17.45 14.57 13.27
CA TYR A 223 -18.51 14.14 12.35
C TYR A 223 -19.88 14.17 13.03
N GLY A 224 -19.99 13.64 14.25
CA GLY A 224 -21.21 13.69 15.05
C GLY A 224 -21.63 15.12 15.41
N LEU A 225 -20.66 16.00 15.76
CA LEU A 225 -20.92 17.42 15.99
C LEU A 225 -21.53 18.14 14.78
N ALA A 226 -21.11 17.77 13.56
CA ALA A 226 -21.66 18.36 12.34
C ALA A 226 -23.18 18.08 12.21
N PHE A 227 -23.66 16.88 12.60
CA PHE A 227 -25.09 16.57 12.64
C PHE A 227 -25.83 17.41 13.68
N LEU A 228 -25.26 17.56 14.88
CA LEU A 228 -25.87 18.37 15.95
C LEU A 228 -25.97 19.85 15.55
N HIS A 229 -24.91 20.42 14.97
CA HIS A 229 -24.92 21.79 14.48
C HIS A 229 -25.93 21.98 13.34
N ARG A 230 -26.02 21.00 12.40
CA ARG A 230 -27.06 21.02 11.36
C ARG A 230 -28.46 20.99 11.97
N ALA A 231 -28.70 20.12 12.95
CA ALA A 231 -29.99 20.04 13.64
C ALA A 231 -30.36 21.36 14.34
N LEU A 232 -29.39 21.99 15.01
CA LEU A 232 -29.61 23.31 15.64
C LEU A 232 -29.85 24.41 14.62
N ALA A 233 -29.13 24.42 13.49
CA ALA A 233 -29.33 25.39 12.42
C ALA A 233 -30.73 25.28 11.80
N LEU A 234 -31.21 24.08 11.55
CA LEU A 234 -32.56 23.83 11.06
C LEU A 234 -33.63 24.28 12.05
N LEU A 235 -33.41 24.08 13.37
CA LEU A 235 -34.36 24.50 14.39
C LEU A 235 -34.56 26.00 14.46
N HIS A 236 -33.59 26.85 14.09
CA HIS A 236 -33.74 28.31 14.09
C HIS A 236 -34.84 28.82 13.14
N GLU A 237 -35.27 28.00 12.19
CA GLU A 237 -36.38 28.34 11.29
C GLU A 237 -37.76 28.07 11.88
N GLU A 238 -37.84 27.34 13.04
CA GLU A 238 -39.08 26.84 13.64
C GLU A 238 -39.14 27.05 15.17
N GLU A 239 -39.60 28.25 15.59
CA GLU A 239 -39.60 28.71 16.99
C GLU A 239 -40.20 27.68 17.98
N THR A 240 -41.27 26.96 17.58
CA THR A 240 -41.93 25.97 18.40
C THR A 240 -41.06 24.74 18.69
N LEU A 241 -40.38 24.26 17.65
CA LEU A 241 -39.44 23.12 17.76
C LEU A 241 -38.17 23.54 18.48
N GLU A 242 -37.67 24.75 18.19
CA GLU A 242 -36.49 25.30 18.85
C GLU A 242 -36.63 25.33 20.36
N ALA A 243 -37.74 25.91 20.85
CA ALA A 243 -38.02 25.99 22.30
C ALA A 243 -38.04 24.60 22.99
N ALA A 244 -38.46 23.57 22.27
CA ALA A 244 -38.59 22.22 22.84
C ALA A 244 -37.33 21.36 22.68
N TYR A 245 -36.58 21.50 21.56
CA TYR A 245 -35.49 20.59 21.21
C TYR A 245 -34.09 21.18 21.43
N ALA A 246 -33.93 22.51 21.28
CA ALA A 246 -32.65 23.17 21.40
C ALA A 246 -31.95 22.96 22.75
N PRO A 247 -32.65 22.94 23.92
CA PRO A 247 -31.95 22.67 25.17
C PRO A 247 -31.23 21.31 25.21
N ALA A 248 -31.87 20.24 24.73
CA ALA A 248 -31.28 18.91 24.68
C ALA A 248 -30.15 18.83 23.68
N LEU A 249 -30.32 19.38 22.46
CA LEU A 249 -29.28 19.40 21.43
C LEU A 249 -28.07 20.25 21.83
N THR A 250 -28.31 21.39 22.52
CA THR A 250 -27.21 22.22 23.05
C THR A 250 -26.44 21.49 24.16
N SER A 251 -27.13 20.69 24.99
CA SER A 251 -26.49 19.82 25.97
C SER A 251 -25.59 18.80 25.27
N ASP A 252 -26.10 18.15 24.23
CA ASP A 252 -25.36 17.16 23.44
C ASP A 252 -24.10 17.79 22.78
N VAL A 253 -24.23 19.00 22.19
CA VAL A 253 -23.10 19.75 21.61
C VAL A 253 -22.02 20.02 22.65
N LYS A 254 -22.38 20.54 23.81
CA LYS A 254 -21.41 20.84 24.88
C LYS A 254 -20.66 19.60 25.35
N GLN A 255 -21.34 18.46 25.45
CA GLN A 255 -20.69 17.20 25.81
C GLN A 255 -19.74 16.72 24.73
N ALA A 256 -20.15 16.82 23.45
CA ALA A 256 -19.30 16.46 22.30
C ALA A 256 -18.07 17.36 22.17
N GLU A 257 -18.23 18.68 22.34
CA GLU A 257 -17.11 19.64 22.33
C GLU A 257 -16.12 19.37 23.47
N ALA A 258 -16.62 19.08 24.68
CA ALA A 258 -15.77 18.73 25.82
C ALA A 258 -14.97 17.42 25.55
N LEU A 259 -15.60 16.45 24.90
CA LEU A 259 -14.94 15.21 24.49
C LEU A 259 -13.84 15.48 23.45
N VAL A 260 -14.13 16.25 22.40
CA VAL A 260 -13.14 16.65 21.37
C VAL A 260 -11.96 17.35 22.03
N GLN A 261 -12.20 18.29 22.94
CA GLN A 261 -11.12 19.01 23.62
C GLN A 261 -10.22 18.08 24.44
N ALA A 262 -10.80 17.13 25.18
CA ALA A 262 -10.01 16.15 25.95
C ALA A 262 -9.15 15.25 25.05
N ILE A 263 -9.67 14.88 23.87
CA ILE A 263 -8.94 14.12 22.87
C ILE A 263 -7.77 14.95 22.29
N GLU A 264 -8.01 16.21 21.95
CA GLU A 264 -6.99 17.14 21.44
C GLU A 264 -5.86 17.40 22.46
N ASP A 265 -6.24 17.47 23.75
CA ASP A 265 -5.29 17.59 24.87
C ASP A 265 -4.53 16.29 25.13
N LYS A 266 -4.86 15.19 24.40
CA LYS A 266 -4.31 13.83 24.59
C LYS A 266 -4.50 13.29 26.02
N ASP A 267 -5.51 13.78 26.74
CA ASP A 267 -5.89 13.28 28.06
C ASP A 267 -6.77 12.05 27.91
N TRP A 268 -6.12 10.89 27.79
CA TRP A 268 -6.80 9.61 27.55
C TRP A 268 -7.90 9.32 28.60
N ASP A 269 -7.56 9.42 29.88
CA ASP A 269 -8.50 9.05 30.95
C ASP A 269 -9.67 10.02 31.03
N LYS A 270 -9.43 11.31 30.77
CA LYS A 270 -10.49 12.31 30.69
C LYS A 270 -11.40 12.08 29.50
N ALA A 271 -10.83 11.72 28.34
CA ALA A 271 -11.62 11.39 27.15
C ALA A 271 -12.51 10.15 27.40
N VAL A 272 -11.96 9.10 28.03
CA VAL A 272 -12.73 7.91 28.44
C VAL A 272 -13.83 8.26 29.44
N GLU A 273 -13.54 9.09 30.44
CA GLU A 273 -14.54 9.56 31.43
C GLU A 273 -15.69 10.27 30.73
N LEU A 274 -15.38 11.22 29.84
CA LEU A 274 -16.37 11.99 29.10
C LEU A 274 -17.18 11.11 28.14
N ALA A 275 -16.54 10.20 27.41
CA ALA A 275 -17.23 9.28 26.52
C ALA A 275 -18.21 8.36 27.28
N ARG A 276 -17.80 7.83 28.43
CA ARG A 276 -18.67 7.02 29.29
C ARG A 276 -19.78 7.85 29.97
N GLY A 277 -19.54 9.13 30.22
CA GLY A 277 -20.46 10.06 30.86
C GLY A 277 -21.48 10.68 29.90
N LEU A 278 -21.40 10.43 28.59
CA LEU A 278 -22.34 10.94 27.61
C LEU A 278 -23.78 10.53 28.00
N HIS A 279 -24.66 11.52 28.08
CA HIS A 279 -26.06 11.29 28.37
C HIS A 279 -26.94 12.15 27.47
N PHE A 280 -28.13 11.67 27.17
CA PHE A 280 -29.01 12.27 26.18
C PHE A 280 -30.32 12.69 26.84
N ASP A 281 -30.48 13.99 27.08
CA ASP A 281 -31.72 14.55 27.65
C ASP A 281 -32.90 14.27 26.72
N ARG A 282 -34.09 14.16 27.30
CA ARG A 282 -35.31 13.99 26.52
C ARG A 282 -35.64 15.26 25.75
N LEU A 283 -35.95 15.10 24.45
CA LEU A 283 -36.55 16.20 23.69
C LEU A 283 -37.88 16.60 24.26
N GLY A 284 -38.15 17.90 24.30
CA GLY A 284 -39.41 18.42 24.82
C GLY A 284 -40.63 17.88 24.05
N SER A 285 -41.74 17.71 24.73
CA SER A 285 -42.97 17.21 24.11
C SER A 285 -43.71 18.34 23.39
N ILE A 286 -44.02 18.12 22.11
CA ILE A 286 -44.80 19.06 21.30
C ILE A 286 -46.10 18.38 20.90
N ARG A 287 -47.23 19.09 21.11
CA ARG A 287 -48.54 18.60 20.66
C ARG A 287 -49.02 19.41 19.46
N GLY A 288 -49.46 18.71 18.40
CA GLY A 288 -50.10 19.35 17.26
C GLY A 288 -49.15 19.99 16.25
N TYR A 289 -47.89 19.65 16.28
CA TYR A 289 -46.95 20.08 15.24
C TYR A 289 -47.27 19.35 13.92
N GLU A 290 -47.47 20.13 12.85
CA GLU A 290 -48.01 19.61 11.59
C GLU A 290 -46.95 18.94 10.71
N ASP A 291 -45.74 19.50 10.64
CA ASP A 291 -44.64 18.95 9.80
C ASP A 291 -43.87 17.85 10.54
N LYS A 292 -44.39 16.63 10.43
CA LYS A 292 -43.76 15.46 11.06
C LYS A 292 -42.47 15.04 10.35
N ASP A 293 -42.34 15.30 9.07
CA ASP A 293 -41.16 14.91 8.29
C ASP A 293 -39.95 15.75 8.73
N PHE A 294 -40.15 17.05 8.93
CA PHE A 294 -39.12 17.92 9.47
C PHE A 294 -38.75 17.55 10.92
N GLN A 295 -39.74 17.19 11.74
CA GLN A 295 -39.51 16.71 13.11
C GLN A 295 -38.66 15.43 13.11
N GLU A 296 -38.93 14.48 12.23
CA GLU A 296 -38.18 13.23 12.12
C GLU A 296 -36.75 13.47 11.53
N GLU A 297 -36.59 14.44 10.63
CA GLU A 297 -35.25 14.85 10.17
C GLU A 297 -34.37 15.30 11.35
N ILE A 298 -34.85 16.19 12.21
CA ILE A 298 -34.11 16.65 13.39
C ILE A 298 -33.76 15.50 14.33
N LYS A 299 -34.72 14.59 14.57
CA LYS A 299 -34.47 13.42 15.42
C LYS A 299 -33.46 12.48 14.77
N GLY A 300 -33.54 12.27 13.45
CA GLY A 300 -32.60 11.46 12.69
C GLY A 300 -31.17 11.96 12.84
N LEU A 301 -30.92 13.27 12.66
CA LEU A 301 -29.61 13.88 12.87
C LEU A 301 -29.07 13.64 14.29
N ARG A 302 -29.94 13.70 15.30
CA ARG A 302 -29.55 13.40 16.68
C ARG A 302 -29.24 11.91 16.90
N GLU A 303 -30.00 11.00 16.28
CA GLU A 303 -29.76 9.55 16.39
C GLU A 303 -28.41 9.17 15.74
N GLU A 304 -28.02 9.83 14.63
CA GLU A 304 -26.69 9.68 14.05
C GLU A 304 -25.59 10.00 15.08
N TRP A 305 -25.72 11.14 15.79
CA TRP A 305 -24.78 11.46 16.88
C TRP A 305 -24.75 10.38 17.96
N LYS A 306 -25.91 9.89 18.40
CA LYS A 306 -25.98 8.86 19.45
C LYS A 306 -25.29 7.56 19.02
N THR A 307 -25.43 7.20 17.75
CA THR A 307 -24.76 6.02 17.18
C THR A 307 -23.25 6.22 17.21
N VAL A 308 -22.77 7.36 16.73
CA VAL A 308 -21.35 7.71 16.76
C VAL A 308 -20.79 7.75 18.19
N ALA A 309 -21.52 8.37 19.11
CA ALA A 309 -21.14 8.45 20.52
C ALA A 309 -21.04 7.06 21.18
N GLY A 310 -21.96 6.15 20.82
CA GLY A 310 -21.89 4.74 21.22
C GLY A 310 -20.62 4.05 20.70
N ASP A 311 -20.30 4.23 19.44
CA ASP A 311 -19.11 3.65 18.84
C ASP A 311 -17.81 4.20 19.45
N ILE A 312 -17.73 5.50 19.71
CA ILE A 312 -16.58 6.10 20.40
C ILE A 312 -16.39 5.45 21.78
N LYS A 313 -17.47 5.36 22.57
CA LYS A 313 -17.44 4.81 23.92
C LYS A 313 -17.10 3.32 23.95
N ASP A 314 -17.71 2.53 23.06
CA ASP A 314 -17.69 1.07 23.16
C ASP A 314 -16.54 0.44 22.34
N LYS A 315 -16.00 1.16 21.35
CA LYS A 315 -14.96 0.63 20.45
C LYS A 315 -13.63 1.37 20.54
N LEU A 316 -13.62 2.69 20.76
CA LEU A 316 -12.40 3.51 20.68
C LEU A 316 -11.87 3.90 22.07
N LEU A 317 -12.71 4.48 22.92
CA LEU A 317 -12.37 4.97 24.27
C LEU A 317 -12.99 4.08 25.35
N CYS A 318 -12.84 2.77 25.23
CA CYS A 318 -13.54 1.78 26.05
C CYS A 318 -12.82 1.46 27.37
N VAL A 319 -11.51 1.75 27.53
CA VAL A 319 -10.70 1.39 28.71
C VAL A 319 -9.91 2.58 29.24
N THR A 320 -9.77 2.70 30.56
CA THR A 320 -8.86 3.68 31.20
C THR A 320 -7.41 3.23 31.10
N THR A 321 -6.46 4.13 31.37
CA THR A 321 -5.03 3.81 31.46
C THR A 321 -4.78 2.65 32.43
N GLU A 322 -5.40 2.64 33.61
CA GLU A 322 -5.27 1.57 34.60
C GLU A 322 -5.80 0.23 34.06
N GLN A 323 -6.98 0.22 33.43
CA GLN A 323 -7.55 -0.97 32.82
C GLN A 323 -6.67 -1.49 31.68
N ALA A 324 -6.19 -0.61 30.80
CA ALA A 324 -5.30 -0.98 29.71
C ALA A 324 -3.96 -1.57 30.21
N ALA A 325 -3.41 -1.02 31.30
CA ALA A 325 -2.21 -1.58 31.92
C ALA A 325 -2.47 -2.97 32.52
N TYR A 326 -3.61 -3.15 33.19
CA TYR A 326 -4.01 -4.45 33.71
C TYR A 326 -4.17 -5.49 32.59
N ASP A 327 -4.90 -5.14 31.53
CA ASP A 327 -5.16 -6.03 30.40
C ASP A 327 -3.83 -6.41 29.69
N ARG A 328 -2.95 -5.44 29.48
CA ARG A 328 -1.59 -5.70 28.93
C ARG A 328 -0.79 -6.64 29.80
N ALA A 329 -0.79 -6.43 31.12
CA ALA A 329 -0.08 -7.30 32.04
C ALA A 329 -0.61 -8.74 32.02
N LEU A 330 -1.91 -8.92 31.78
CA LEU A 330 -2.56 -10.22 31.68
C LEU A 330 -2.19 -10.97 30.39
N VAL A 331 -2.18 -10.28 29.24
CA VAL A 331 -1.93 -10.91 27.93
C VAL A 331 -0.45 -10.98 27.56
N ARG A 332 0.39 -10.14 28.17
CA ARG A 332 1.81 -10.03 27.84
C ARG A 332 2.57 -11.33 27.86
N PRO A 333 2.44 -12.23 28.88
CA PRO A 333 3.17 -13.51 28.87
C PRO A 333 2.81 -14.38 27.66
N ALA A 334 1.54 -14.38 27.24
CA ALA A 334 1.10 -15.12 26.07
C ALA A 334 1.68 -14.52 24.77
N LEU A 335 1.72 -13.20 24.62
CA LEU A 335 2.30 -12.55 23.46
C LEU A 335 3.83 -12.71 23.39
N GLU A 336 4.53 -12.66 24.53
CA GLU A 336 5.95 -12.97 24.61
C GLU A 336 6.21 -14.42 24.19
N ALA A 337 5.38 -15.38 24.66
CA ALA A 337 5.48 -16.77 24.26
C ALA A 337 5.21 -16.99 22.76
N LEU A 338 4.33 -16.19 22.14
CA LEU A 338 4.15 -16.20 20.68
C LEU A 338 5.44 -15.78 19.97
N ILE A 339 6.04 -14.66 20.40
CA ILE A 339 7.31 -14.17 19.81
C ILE A 339 8.42 -15.23 19.96
N ASP A 340 8.57 -15.82 21.15
CA ASP A 340 9.55 -16.90 21.40
C ASP A 340 9.32 -18.09 20.48
N THR A 341 8.05 -18.46 20.25
CA THR A 341 7.70 -19.59 19.37
C THR A 341 8.02 -19.25 17.91
N VAL A 342 7.76 -18.01 17.48
CA VAL A 342 8.13 -17.52 16.14
C VAL A 342 9.64 -17.54 15.93
N GLU A 343 10.44 -17.09 16.89
CA GLU A 343 11.90 -17.11 16.82
C GLU A 343 12.44 -18.56 16.76
N GLN A 344 11.91 -19.45 17.58
CA GLN A 344 12.29 -20.87 17.57
C GLN A 344 11.92 -21.52 16.23
N PHE A 345 10.72 -21.23 15.70
CA PHE A 345 10.31 -21.70 14.39
C PHE A 345 11.23 -21.15 13.28
N ALA A 346 11.51 -19.84 13.28
CA ALA A 346 12.38 -19.21 12.30
C ALA A 346 13.76 -19.86 12.26
N GLN A 347 14.35 -20.11 13.44
CA GLN A 347 15.65 -20.77 13.56
C GLN A 347 15.59 -22.22 13.06
N ALA A 348 14.63 -23.01 13.53
CA ALA A 348 14.47 -24.41 13.13
C ALA A 348 14.24 -24.55 11.63
N PHE A 349 13.40 -23.66 11.03
CA PHE A 349 13.12 -23.66 9.62
C PHE A 349 14.35 -23.29 8.77
N ALA A 350 15.14 -22.31 9.23
CA ALA A 350 16.39 -21.95 8.59
C ALA A 350 17.42 -23.10 8.65
N ASP A 351 17.55 -23.77 9.79
CA ASP A 351 18.48 -24.88 9.97
C ASP A 351 18.08 -26.10 9.12
N GLU A 352 16.79 -26.40 9.03
CA GLU A 352 16.30 -27.52 8.21
C GLU A 352 16.47 -27.22 6.70
N LYS A 353 16.21 -25.98 6.25
CA LYS A 353 16.53 -25.56 4.88
C LYS A 353 18.04 -25.71 4.60
N ARG A 354 18.89 -25.28 5.53
CA ARG A 354 20.36 -25.41 5.39
C ARG A 354 20.78 -26.89 5.32
N ARG A 355 20.20 -27.77 6.17
CA ARG A 355 20.47 -29.21 6.16
C ARG A 355 20.11 -29.85 4.83
N ARG A 356 19.02 -29.41 4.18
CA ARG A 356 18.56 -29.90 2.87
C ARG A 356 19.21 -29.16 1.68
N SER A 357 20.12 -28.22 1.94
CA SER A 357 20.71 -27.33 0.91
C SER A 357 19.67 -26.56 0.10
N LEU A 358 18.63 -26.06 0.79
CA LEU A 358 17.51 -25.32 0.25
C LEU A 358 17.57 -23.86 0.65
N ALA A 359 17.01 -22.99 -0.18
CA ALA A 359 16.62 -21.64 0.15
C ALA A 359 15.23 -21.35 -0.46
N ASP A 360 14.49 -20.44 0.13
CA ASP A 360 13.28 -19.88 -0.49
C ASP A 360 13.53 -18.43 -1.01
N PHE A 361 12.51 -17.82 -1.60
CA PHE A 361 12.66 -16.47 -2.15
C PHE A 361 12.93 -15.42 -1.07
N ASN A 362 12.30 -15.55 0.11
CA ASN A 362 12.56 -14.63 1.23
C ASN A 362 14.00 -14.77 1.74
N ASP A 363 14.53 -15.99 1.77
CA ASP A 363 15.93 -16.19 2.16
C ASP A 363 16.89 -15.46 1.24
N LEU A 364 16.64 -15.45 -0.08
CA LEU A 364 17.50 -14.76 -1.02
C LEU A 364 17.62 -13.26 -0.71
N GLU A 365 16.50 -12.62 -0.37
CA GLU A 365 16.47 -11.20 -0.02
C GLU A 365 17.23 -10.96 1.29
N HIS A 366 17.00 -11.75 2.32
CA HIS A 366 17.71 -11.63 3.61
C HIS A 366 19.20 -11.96 3.48
N PHE A 367 19.57 -12.95 2.70
CA PHE A 367 20.98 -13.22 2.42
C PHE A 367 21.65 -12.06 1.68
N ALA A 368 20.92 -11.43 0.74
CA ALA A 368 21.43 -10.22 0.10
C ALA A 368 21.64 -9.08 1.10
N VAL A 369 20.71 -8.85 2.02
CA VAL A 369 20.87 -7.86 3.10
C VAL A 369 22.08 -8.20 3.97
N CYS A 370 22.24 -9.45 4.41
CA CYS A 370 23.42 -9.89 5.18
C CYS A 370 24.76 -9.65 4.45
N LEU A 371 24.77 -9.80 3.13
CA LEU A 371 25.95 -9.53 2.32
C LEU A 371 26.22 -8.03 2.12
N LEU A 372 25.16 -7.25 1.98
CA LEU A 372 25.22 -5.83 1.66
C LEU A 372 25.41 -4.92 2.87
N TYR A 373 25.07 -5.41 4.07
CA TYR A 373 25.27 -4.67 5.31
C TYR A 373 26.25 -5.36 6.25
N LYS A 374 27.01 -4.56 6.99
CA LYS A 374 27.85 -4.97 8.10
C LYS A 374 27.77 -3.92 9.21
N ASP A 375 27.40 -4.33 10.42
CA ASP A 375 27.28 -3.43 11.58
C ASP A 375 26.35 -2.22 11.28
N GLY A 376 25.24 -2.45 10.58
CA GLY A 376 24.26 -1.43 10.20
C GLY A 376 24.71 -0.45 9.10
N LYS A 377 25.85 -0.71 8.44
CA LYS A 377 26.39 0.13 7.36
C LYS A 377 26.59 -0.68 6.08
N PRO A 378 26.56 -0.05 4.90
CA PRO A 378 26.91 -0.73 3.66
C PRO A 378 28.26 -1.42 3.73
N SER A 379 28.32 -2.66 3.25
CA SER A 379 29.54 -3.47 3.24
C SER A 379 30.47 -3.08 2.08
N LEU A 380 31.72 -3.56 2.10
CA LEU A 380 32.63 -3.41 0.97
C LEU A 380 32.09 -4.04 -0.34
N LEU A 381 31.23 -5.03 -0.23
CA LEU A 381 30.56 -5.61 -1.39
C LEU A 381 29.52 -4.65 -1.94
N ALA A 382 28.73 -4.03 -1.05
CA ALA A 382 27.77 -2.99 -1.43
C ALA A 382 28.46 -1.81 -2.13
N ASP A 383 29.60 -1.35 -1.62
CA ASP A 383 30.38 -0.27 -2.24
C ASP A 383 30.90 -0.65 -3.65
N ARG A 384 31.36 -1.89 -3.83
CA ARG A 384 31.79 -2.39 -5.13
C ARG A 384 30.63 -2.47 -6.12
N LEU A 385 29.48 -2.93 -5.68
CA LEU A 385 28.26 -2.98 -6.52
C LEU A 385 27.78 -1.56 -6.86
N ALA A 386 27.75 -0.65 -5.88
CA ALA A 386 27.41 0.74 -6.10
C ALA A 386 28.30 1.40 -7.17
N ALA A 387 29.61 1.15 -7.11
CA ALA A 387 30.55 1.67 -8.11
C ALA A 387 30.37 1.06 -9.53
N SER A 388 29.70 -0.09 -9.64
CA SER A 388 29.44 -0.72 -10.93
C SER A 388 28.19 -0.19 -11.63
N PHE A 389 27.29 0.51 -10.91
CA PHE A 389 26.06 1.02 -11.45
C PHE A 389 26.10 2.53 -11.63
N CYS A 390 25.90 3.00 -12.85
CA CYS A 390 25.66 4.42 -13.11
C CYS A 390 24.26 4.84 -12.65
N GLU A 391 23.29 3.92 -12.73
CA GLU A 391 21.91 4.16 -12.32
C GLU A 391 21.21 2.85 -11.96
N ILE A 392 20.38 2.90 -10.92
CA ILE A 392 19.52 1.81 -10.46
C ILE A 392 18.09 2.26 -10.71
N LEU A 393 17.34 1.53 -11.53
CA LEU A 393 15.97 1.84 -11.90
C LEU A 393 15.05 0.75 -11.35
N VAL A 394 14.06 1.15 -10.56
CA VAL A 394 13.06 0.25 -9.95
C VAL A 394 11.69 0.66 -10.46
N ASP A 395 11.05 -0.26 -11.20
CA ASP A 395 9.67 -0.11 -11.70
C ASP A 395 8.68 -0.62 -10.66
N GLU A 396 7.47 -0.07 -10.62
CA GLU A 396 6.38 -0.37 -9.69
C GLU A 396 6.83 -0.31 -8.20
N TYR A 397 7.59 0.72 -7.85
CA TYR A 397 8.22 0.87 -6.53
C TYR A 397 7.22 0.87 -5.37
N GLN A 398 5.93 1.17 -5.58
CA GLN A 398 4.88 1.09 -4.57
C GLN A 398 4.65 -0.33 -4.05
N ASP A 399 5.15 -1.35 -4.76
CA ASP A 399 5.02 -2.76 -4.36
C ASP A 399 6.26 -3.30 -3.63
N THR A 400 7.19 -2.41 -3.25
CA THR A 400 8.42 -2.73 -2.53
C THR A 400 8.13 -3.00 -1.05
N ASN A 401 8.83 -3.96 -0.45
CA ASN A 401 8.86 -4.19 1.01
C ASN A 401 10.16 -3.63 1.64
N GLY A 402 10.22 -3.66 2.98
CA GLY A 402 11.37 -3.12 3.72
C GLY A 402 12.70 -3.81 3.42
N VAL A 403 12.69 -5.11 3.10
CA VAL A 403 13.90 -5.87 2.73
C VAL A 403 14.44 -5.40 1.38
N GLN A 404 13.55 -5.24 0.40
CA GLN A 404 13.90 -4.81 -0.95
C GLN A 404 14.40 -3.36 -0.96
N ASP A 405 13.73 -2.46 -0.22
CA ASP A 405 14.19 -1.07 -0.06
C ASP A 405 15.59 -1.02 0.56
N ALA A 406 15.87 -1.83 1.57
CA ALA A 406 17.19 -1.93 2.17
C ALA A 406 18.25 -2.41 1.16
N ILE A 407 17.92 -3.39 0.30
CA ILE A 407 18.84 -3.86 -0.75
C ILE A 407 19.17 -2.73 -1.72
N PHE A 408 18.18 -2.00 -2.23
CA PHE A 408 18.40 -0.87 -3.14
C PHE A 408 19.18 0.25 -2.47
N SER A 409 18.82 0.62 -1.24
CA SER A 409 19.50 1.66 -0.45
C SER A 409 20.97 1.33 -0.17
N ALA A 410 21.33 0.05 0.03
CA ALA A 410 22.70 -0.38 0.24
C ALA A 410 23.63 -0.07 -0.94
N ILE A 411 23.10 -0.16 -2.17
CA ILE A 411 23.88 -0.04 -3.41
C ILE A 411 23.64 1.27 -4.16
N ALA A 412 22.71 2.12 -3.70
CA ALA A 412 22.47 3.43 -4.28
C ALA A 412 23.50 4.47 -3.80
N ARG A 413 23.82 5.43 -4.69
CA ARG A 413 24.69 6.58 -4.41
C ARG A 413 24.19 7.79 -5.19
N ASP A 414 23.07 8.40 -4.74
CA ASP A 414 22.38 9.50 -5.43
C ASP A 414 22.02 9.17 -6.91
N ASN A 415 21.73 7.89 -7.18
CA ASN A 415 21.48 7.35 -8.51
C ASN A 415 20.31 6.35 -8.57
N LEU A 416 19.44 6.36 -7.57
CA LEU A 416 18.24 5.51 -7.52
C LEU A 416 17.08 6.22 -8.21
N PHE A 417 16.56 5.62 -9.28
CA PHE A 417 15.34 6.04 -9.98
C PHE A 417 14.21 5.09 -9.63
N MET A 418 13.23 5.60 -8.92
CA MET A 418 12.05 4.88 -8.47
C MET A 418 10.84 5.37 -9.25
N VAL A 419 10.08 4.49 -9.87
CA VAL A 419 8.84 4.85 -10.54
C VAL A 419 7.70 3.97 -10.08
N GLY A 420 6.55 4.57 -9.79
CA GLY A 420 5.37 3.87 -9.31
C GLY A 420 4.17 4.79 -9.11
N ASP A 421 3.10 4.21 -8.62
CA ASP A 421 1.88 4.92 -8.24
C ASP A 421 1.29 4.29 -6.99
N VAL A 422 1.36 4.96 -5.86
CA VAL A 422 0.83 4.44 -4.60
C VAL A 422 -0.66 4.06 -4.69
N LYS A 423 -1.44 4.74 -5.54
CA LYS A 423 -2.85 4.43 -5.80
C LYS A 423 -3.06 3.08 -6.51
N GLN A 424 -1.98 2.49 -7.04
CA GLN A 424 -1.97 1.16 -7.68
C GLN A 424 -1.33 0.08 -6.80
N SER A 425 -1.01 0.37 -5.54
CA SER A 425 -0.50 -0.62 -4.60
C SER A 425 -1.61 -1.60 -4.21
N ILE A 426 -1.58 -2.78 -4.79
CA ILE A 426 -2.57 -3.86 -4.57
C ILE A 426 -1.94 -5.13 -4.01
N TYR A 427 -0.64 -5.11 -3.72
CA TYR A 427 0.12 -6.27 -3.26
C TYR A 427 0.40 -6.28 -1.75
N GLY A 428 -0.39 -5.57 -0.94
CA GLY A 428 -0.30 -5.62 0.53
C GLY A 428 -0.39 -7.05 1.09
N PHE A 429 -1.18 -7.93 0.46
CA PHE A 429 -1.25 -9.37 0.80
C PHE A 429 0.05 -10.15 0.50
N ARG A 430 1.00 -9.55 -0.22
CA ARG A 430 2.37 -10.04 -0.45
C ARG A 430 3.40 -9.25 0.34
N LEU A 431 2.97 -8.56 1.38
CA LEU A 431 3.80 -7.76 2.28
C LEU A 431 4.47 -6.55 1.60
N ALA A 432 3.93 -6.07 0.48
CA ALA A 432 4.30 -4.76 -0.04
C ALA A 432 3.93 -3.68 0.97
N ASP A 433 4.82 -2.70 1.15
CA ASP A 433 4.63 -1.60 2.09
C ASP A 433 4.56 -0.25 1.35
N PRO A 434 3.34 0.24 1.05
CA PRO A 434 3.16 1.50 0.34
C PRO A 434 3.68 2.72 1.13
N TYR A 435 3.86 2.60 2.45
CA TYR A 435 4.41 3.68 3.27
C TYR A 435 5.85 4.01 2.90
N ILE A 436 6.66 3.04 2.43
CA ILE A 436 8.00 3.27 1.91
C ILE A 436 7.97 4.27 0.74
N PHE A 437 6.99 4.11 -0.17
CA PHE A 437 6.78 5.07 -1.25
C PHE A 437 6.31 6.43 -0.74
N LEU A 438 5.34 6.45 0.17
CA LEU A 438 4.76 7.67 0.73
C LEU A 438 5.77 8.48 1.55
N GLU A 439 6.62 7.84 2.34
CA GLU A 439 7.69 8.51 3.08
C GLU A 439 8.65 9.24 2.13
N LYS A 440 9.09 8.57 1.07
CA LYS A 440 9.94 9.20 0.05
C LYS A 440 9.17 10.30 -0.71
N TYR A 441 7.89 10.07 -1.02
CA TYR A 441 7.02 11.06 -1.68
C TYR A 441 6.89 12.35 -0.85
N ARG A 442 6.79 12.23 0.47
CA ARG A 442 6.72 13.37 1.41
C ARG A 442 8.08 14.03 1.62
N ALA A 443 9.16 13.25 1.71
CA ALA A 443 10.51 13.74 2.00
C ALA A 443 11.21 14.39 0.79
N PHE A 444 10.93 13.93 -0.43
CA PHE A 444 11.56 14.42 -1.65
C PHE A 444 10.90 15.71 -2.14
N ALA A 445 11.70 16.62 -2.68
CA ALA A 445 11.23 17.91 -3.18
C ALA A 445 11.12 17.92 -4.72
N ASP A 446 10.23 18.74 -5.26
CA ASP A 446 10.10 18.94 -6.71
C ASP A 446 11.34 19.68 -7.26
N GLU A 447 11.90 20.61 -6.46
CA GLU A 447 13.15 21.31 -6.72
C GLU A 447 14.10 21.06 -5.54
N PRO A 448 14.89 19.96 -5.55
CA PRO A 448 15.70 19.58 -4.41
C PRO A 448 16.90 20.48 -4.19
N GLN A 449 17.26 20.67 -2.93
CA GLN A 449 18.55 21.21 -2.54
C GLN A 449 19.62 20.10 -2.63
N HIS A 450 20.89 20.49 -2.57
CA HIS A 450 22.00 19.53 -2.62
C HIS A 450 21.88 18.44 -1.53
N GLY A 451 21.94 17.17 -1.95
CA GLY A 451 21.78 16.01 -1.07
C GLY A 451 20.33 15.63 -0.74
N GLN A 452 19.35 16.28 -1.33
CA GLN A 452 17.94 15.94 -1.18
C GLN A 452 17.44 15.17 -2.41
N GLY A 453 16.59 14.16 -2.19
CA GLY A 453 15.92 13.43 -3.27
C GLY A 453 14.95 14.32 -4.04
N ARG A 454 14.80 14.04 -5.32
CA ARG A 454 13.88 14.74 -6.22
C ARG A 454 12.59 13.96 -6.41
N ARG A 455 11.45 14.67 -6.44
CA ARG A 455 10.15 14.13 -6.80
C ARG A 455 9.66 14.72 -8.10
N VAL A 456 9.09 13.87 -8.97
CA VAL A 456 8.39 14.30 -10.20
C VAL A 456 7.04 13.60 -10.25
N VAL A 457 5.97 14.33 -10.57
CA VAL A 457 4.61 13.78 -10.70
C VAL A 457 4.20 13.78 -12.17
N LEU A 458 3.83 12.61 -12.70
CA LEU A 458 3.30 12.44 -14.05
C LEU A 458 1.79 12.27 -13.99
N SER A 459 1.05 13.36 -14.05
CA SER A 459 -0.41 13.41 -13.94
C SER A 459 -1.16 13.23 -15.28
N LYS A 460 -0.46 13.40 -16.42
CA LYS A 460 -1.09 13.26 -17.74
C LYS A 460 -1.26 11.81 -18.15
N ASN A 461 -2.50 11.43 -18.50
CA ASN A 461 -2.85 10.11 -18.97
C ASN A 461 -2.97 10.11 -20.50
N PHE A 462 -2.22 9.19 -21.16
CA PHE A 462 -2.20 9.00 -22.61
C PHE A 462 -2.96 7.76 -23.07
N ARG A 463 -3.67 7.09 -22.14
CA ARG A 463 -4.37 5.82 -22.39
C ARG A 463 -5.87 6.01 -22.55
N SER A 464 -6.45 6.89 -21.75
CA SER A 464 -7.91 7.02 -21.59
C SER A 464 -8.42 8.38 -22.06
N ARG A 465 -9.70 8.44 -22.44
CA ARG A 465 -10.43 9.65 -22.80
C ARG A 465 -10.81 10.46 -21.57
N ALA A 466 -11.21 11.72 -21.79
CA ALA A 466 -11.60 12.64 -20.73
C ALA A 466 -12.70 12.10 -19.83
N GLU A 467 -13.75 11.53 -20.42
CA GLU A 467 -14.95 11.03 -19.73
C GLU A 467 -14.60 9.95 -18.68
N VAL A 468 -13.65 9.07 -19.02
CA VAL A 468 -13.14 8.06 -18.08
C VAL A 468 -12.35 8.71 -16.95
N LEU A 469 -11.48 9.68 -17.28
CA LEU A 469 -10.63 10.34 -16.29
C LEU A 469 -11.45 11.23 -15.35
N ASP A 470 -12.43 11.94 -15.86
CA ASP A 470 -13.31 12.83 -15.09
C ASP A 470 -14.16 12.00 -14.12
N THR A 471 -14.66 10.85 -14.55
CA THR A 471 -15.38 9.93 -13.67
C THR A 471 -14.49 9.37 -12.56
N VAL A 472 -13.27 8.94 -12.89
CA VAL A 472 -12.29 8.47 -11.91
C VAL A 472 -11.97 9.58 -10.91
N ASN A 473 -11.67 10.79 -11.40
CA ASN A 473 -11.38 11.95 -10.55
C ASN A 473 -12.56 12.29 -9.63
N TYR A 474 -13.79 12.25 -10.16
CA TYR A 474 -15.01 12.53 -9.37
C TYR A 474 -15.16 11.53 -8.21
N ILE A 475 -15.03 10.24 -8.50
CA ILE A 475 -15.17 9.19 -7.48
C ILE A 475 -14.06 9.31 -6.44
N PHE A 476 -12.79 9.39 -6.86
CA PHE A 476 -11.67 9.38 -5.93
C PHE A 476 -11.57 10.65 -5.08
N ARG A 477 -11.98 11.82 -5.58
CA ARG A 477 -12.12 13.02 -4.75
C ARG A 477 -13.15 12.87 -3.64
N ALA A 478 -14.18 12.05 -3.85
CA ALA A 478 -15.22 11.81 -2.86
C ALA A 478 -14.85 10.75 -1.80
N VAL A 479 -14.04 9.74 -2.17
CA VAL A 479 -13.81 8.56 -1.32
C VAL A 479 -12.37 8.40 -0.84
N MET A 480 -11.38 9.04 -1.47
CA MET A 480 -9.97 8.86 -1.10
C MET A 480 -9.47 10.03 -0.27
N SER A 481 -9.10 9.74 0.96
CA SER A 481 -8.44 10.63 1.89
C SER A 481 -7.25 9.93 2.54
N GLU A 482 -6.40 10.67 3.25
CA GLU A 482 -5.28 10.07 3.99
C GLU A 482 -5.76 9.01 4.99
N ALA A 483 -6.92 9.22 5.64
CA ALA A 483 -7.50 8.27 6.59
C ALA A 483 -8.03 6.96 5.94
N VAL A 484 -8.43 6.98 4.67
CA VAL A 484 -9.04 5.82 3.99
C VAL A 484 -8.12 5.19 2.96
N GLY A 485 -7.27 5.99 2.32
CA GLY A 485 -6.42 5.56 1.20
C GLY A 485 -4.96 6.01 1.34
N ASP A 486 -4.51 6.37 2.55
CA ASP A 486 -3.15 6.79 2.90
C ASP A 486 -2.66 8.06 2.17
N LEU A 487 -3.51 8.65 1.32
CA LEU A 487 -3.22 9.82 0.49
C LEU A 487 -4.49 10.60 0.20
N ASP A 488 -4.43 11.94 0.32
CA ASP A 488 -5.51 12.82 -0.12
C ASP A 488 -5.51 12.95 -1.64
N TYR A 489 -6.67 12.74 -2.27
CA TYR A 489 -6.83 12.88 -3.72
C TYR A 489 -7.07 14.33 -4.11
N THR A 490 -5.98 15.07 -4.28
CA THR A 490 -6.00 16.48 -4.64
C THR A 490 -5.81 16.68 -6.16
N ASP A 491 -5.75 17.93 -6.62
CA ASP A 491 -5.46 18.24 -8.03
C ASP A 491 -4.07 17.75 -8.47
N ARG A 492 -3.18 17.46 -7.54
CA ARG A 492 -1.85 16.92 -7.82
C ARG A 492 -1.91 15.44 -8.21
N GLU A 493 -2.80 14.67 -7.56
CA GLU A 493 -3.02 13.24 -7.78
C GLU A 493 -4.04 12.96 -8.89
N ALA A 494 -4.78 14.00 -9.31
CA ALA A 494 -5.80 13.88 -10.34
C ALA A 494 -5.21 13.54 -11.70
N LEU A 495 -6.00 12.84 -12.51
CA LEU A 495 -5.64 12.43 -13.85
C LEU A 495 -6.04 13.51 -14.87
N TYR A 496 -5.14 13.90 -15.74
CA TYR A 496 -5.38 14.87 -16.80
C TYR A 496 -5.18 14.25 -18.18
N VAL A 497 -5.99 14.67 -19.14
CA VAL A 497 -5.89 14.19 -20.53
C VAL A 497 -4.54 14.56 -21.12
N GLY A 498 -3.82 13.58 -21.65
CA GLY A 498 -2.52 13.74 -22.29
C GLY A 498 -2.50 13.41 -23.78
N ALA A 499 -3.54 12.73 -24.27
CA ALA A 499 -3.65 12.31 -25.67
C ALA A 499 -4.88 12.96 -26.33
N ASP A 500 -4.74 13.30 -27.62
CA ASP A 500 -5.87 13.75 -28.43
C ASP A 500 -6.60 12.53 -28.98
N TYR A 501 -7.91 12.47 -28.79
CA TYR A 501 -8.79 11.47 -29.33
C TYR A 501 -9.77 12.09 -30.35
N PRO A 502 -10.14 11.37 -31.42
CA PRO A 502 -11.18 11.83 -32.33
C PRO A 502 -12.50 12.10 -31.57
N GLU A 503 -13.18 13.19 -31.90
CA GLU A 503 -14.51 13.47 -31.37
C GLU A 503 -15.46 12.33 -31.75
N GLN A 504 -16.32 11.96 -30.82
CA GLN A 504 -17.40 11.01 -31.04
C GLN A 504 -18.77 11.70 -30.93
N ALA A 505 -19.82 10.99 -31.32
CA ALA A 505 -21.18 11.53 -31.16
C ALA A 505 -21.50 11.69 -29.65
N PRO A 506 -22.23 12.77 -29.27
CA PRO A 506 -22.62 12.97 -27.87
C PRO A 506 -23.28 11.75 -27.26
N GLY A 507 -22.88 11.38 -26.04
CA GLY A 507 -23.42 10.23 -25.31
C GLY A 507 -22.80 8.87 -25.64
N THR A 508 -21.83 8.78 -26.57
CA THR A 508 -21.17 7.51 -26.91
C THR A 508 -19.98 7.18 -26.02
N ASP A 509 -19.42 8.20 -25.38
CA ASP A 509 -18.23 8.08 -24.51
C ASP A 509 -18.57 8.26 -23.01
N ASP A 510 -19.86 8.48 -22.67
CA ASP A 510 -20.30 8.70 -21.30
C ASP A 510 -20.09 7.47 -20.43
N THR A 511 -19.74 7.71 -19.17
CA THR A 511 -19.65 6.64 -18.18
C THR A 511 -21.05 6.18 -17.78
N GLU A 512 -21.31 4.89 -17.86
CA GLU A 512 -22.57 4.29 -17.48
C GLU A 512 -22.50 3.67 -16.09
N LEU A 513 -23.46 4.00 -15.21
CA LEU A 513 -23.68 3.31 -13.95
C LEU A 513 -24.85 2.32 -14.10
N TRP A 514 -24.55 1.06 -13.92
CA TRP A 514 -25.55 0.00 -14.00
C TRP A 514 -25.84 -0.53 -12.59
N LEU A 515 -27.10 -0.40 -12.15
CA LEU A 515 -27.59 -0.92 -10.88
C LEU A 515 -28.32 -2.23 -11.13
N LEU A 516 -27.92 -3.27 -10.40
CA LEU A 516 -28.53 -4.58 -10.43
C LEU A 516 -29.24 -4.84 -9.10
N ASP A 517 -30.59 -4.82 -9.12
CA ASP A 517 -31.38 -5.24 -7.97
C ASP A 517 -31.42 -6.76 -7.91
N THR A 518 -30.77 -7.32 -6.89
CA THR A 518 -30.75 -8.77 -6.66
C THR A 518 -31.90 -9.27 -5.77
N ALA A 519 -32.72 -8.36 -5.21
CA ALA A 519 -33.85 -8.74 -4.36
C ALA A 519 -35.01 -9.34 -5.16
N GLU A 520 -35.10 -9.07 -6.48
CA GLU A 520 -36.15 -9.60 -7.36
C GLU A 520 -35.81 -10.99 -7.95
N ASP A 521 -34.59 -11.54 -7.69
CA ASP A 521 -34.21 -12.86 -8.19
C ASP A 521 -34.77 -14.00 -7.31
N GLU A 522 -35.99 -14.41 -7.58
CA GLU A 522 -36.65 -15.55 -6.90
C GLU A 522 -35.93 -16.90 -7.10
N GLY A 523 -34.97 -16.96 -8.04
CA GLY A 523 -34.24 -18.18 -8.40
C GLY A 523 -33.02 -18.48 -7.57
N GLY A 524 -32.58 -17.57 -6.66
CA GLY A 524 -31.37 -17.75 -5.82
C GLY A 524 -30.07 -17.85 -6.64
N THR A 525 -30.04 -17.19 -7.80
CA THR A 525 -28.84 -17.17 -8.68
C THR A 525 -27.71 -16.45 -7.97
N ASP A 526 -26.49 -16.98 -8.07
CA ASP A 526 -25.29 -16.32 -7.53
C ASP A 526 -25.14 -14.89 -8.11
N LYS A 527 -24.84 -13.92 -7.23
CA LYS A 527 -24.64 -12.51 -7.60
C LYS A 527 -23.64 -12.33 -8.73
N ALA A 528 -22.51 -13.05 -8.68
CA ALA A 528 -21.49 -13.02 -9.72
C ALA A 528 -22.05 -13.49 -11.09
N MET A 529 -22.95 -14.45 -11.10
CA MET A 529 -23.60 -14.91 -12.33
C MET A 529 -24.58 -13.86 -12.90
N LEU A 530 -25.29 -13.15 -12.04
CA LEU A 530 -26.20 -12.07 -12.46
C LEU A 530 -25.41 -10.89 -13.05
N GLU A 531 -24.33 -10.49 -12.40
CA GLU A 531 -23.41 -9.46 -12.90
C GLU A 531 -22.78 -9.85 -14.24
N ALA A 532 -22.30 -11.09 -14.37
CA ALA A 532 -21.72 -11.60 -15.60
C ALA A 532 -22.74 -11.61 -16.76
N ARG A 533 -24.00 -11.99 -16.49
CA ARG A 533 -25.08 -11.96 -17.49
C ARG A 533 -25.40 -10.53 -17.94
N MET A 534 -25.43 -9.58 -17.01
CA MET A 534 -25.65 -8.16 -17.31
C MET A 534 -24.52 -7.61 -18.17
N ALA A 535 -23.25 -7.83 -17.76
CA ALA A 535 -22.08 -7.43 -18.54
C ALA A 535 -22.08 -8.03 -19.96
N ALA A 536 -22.38 -9.34 -20.08
CA ALA A 536 -22.46 -10.01 -21.38
C ALA A 536 -23.54 -9.42 -22.29
N ARG A 537 -24.73 -9.07 -21.74
CA ARG A 537 -25.79 -8.41 -22.50
C ARG A 537 -25.34 -7.04 -23.00
N ARG A 538 -24.68 -6.23 -22.16
CA ARG A 538 -24.19 -4.91 -22.56
C ARG A 538 -23.10 -5.00 -23.62
N ILE A 539 -22.13 -5.91 -23.47
CA ILE A 539 -21.09 -6.18 -24.48
C ILE A 539 -21.75 -6.56 -25.81
N ARG A 540 -22.74 -7.45 -25.77
CA ARG A 540 -23.47 -7.85 -26.99
C ARG A 540 -24.17 -6.68 -27.66
N ALA A 541 -24.86 -5.85 -26.87
CA ALA A 541 -25.54 -4.65 -27.38
C ALA A 541 -24.53 -3.69 -28.04
N LEU A 542 -23.39 -3.42 -27.44
CA LEU A 542 -22.32 -2.56 -28.00
C LEU A 542 -21.78 -3.11 -29.34
N LEU A 543 -21.63 -4.43 -29.44
CA LEU A 543 -21.23 -5.08 -30.71
C LEU A 543 -22.30 -4.97 -31.78
N ASP A 544 -23.57 -5.19 -31.43
CA ASP A 544 -24.71 -5.16 -32.37
C ASP A 544 -25.02 -3.70 -32.80
N GLU A 545 -24.83 -2.72 -31.94
CA GLU A 545 -24.93 -1.28 -32.24
C GLU A 545 -23.78 -0.78 -33.13
N GLY A 546 -22.72 -1.59 -33.27
CA GLY A 546 -21.55 -1.27 -34.09
C GLY A 546 -20.70 -0.15 -33.52
N LEU A 547 -20.55 -0.09 -32.17
CA LEU A 547 -19.72 0.91 -31.49
C LEU A 547 -18.35 1.01 -32.16
N ARG A 548 -17.89 2.22 -32.42
CA ARG A 548 -16.58 2.48 -33.00
C ARG A 548 -15.57 2.88 -31.93
N VAL A 549 -14.40 2.27 -32.01
CA VAL A 549 -13.27 2.55 -31.10
C VAL A 549 -12.11 3.16 -31.88
N THR A 550 -11.27 3.96 -31.21
CA THR A 550 -10.09 4.55 -31.82
C THR A 550 -9.09 3.47 -32.23
N ASP A 551 -8.64 3.55 -33.48
CA ASP A 551 -7.56 2.72 -34.02
C ASP A 551 -6.26 3.53 -33.98
N ARG A 552 -5.36 3.19 -33.05
CA ARG A 552 -4.11 3.91 -32.85
C ARG A 552 -3.07 3.59 -33.93
N ASP A 553 -3.12 2.39 -34.50
CA ASP A 553 -2.12 1.91 -35.44
C ASP A 553 -2.41 2.42 -36.85
N ALA A 554 -3.67 2.34 -37.27
CA ALA A 554 -4.11 2.77 -38.59
C ALA A 554 -4.53 4.26 -38.65
N GLY A 555 -4.73 4.89 -37.51
CA GLY A 555 -5.35 6.21 -37.39
C GLY A 555 -6.84 6.21 -37.67
N GLY A 556 -7.61 7.02 -36.93
CA GLY A 556 -9.07 7.07 -37.07
C GLY A 556 -9.83 6.11 -36.16
N THR A 557 -10.94 5.55 -36.60
CA THR A 557 -11.79 4.65 -35.80
C THR A 557 -12.10 3.34 -36.53
N ARG A 558 -12.27 2.26 -35.78
CA ARG A 558 -12.70 0.94 -36.27
C ARG A 558 -13.89 0.43 -35.45
N PRO A 559 -14.72 -0.48 -35.99
CA PRO A 559 -15.74 -1.15 -35.20
C PRO A 559 -15.14 -1.92 -34.01
N LEU A 560 -15.85 -1.92 -32.87
CA LEU A 560 -15.55 -2.80 -31.75
C LEU A 560 -15.59 -4.26 -32.23
N ARG A 561 -14.67 -5.07 -31.77
CA ARG A 561 -14.60 -6.52 -32.05
C ARG A 561 -14.50 -7.28 -30.73
N ALA A 562 -15.07 -8.49 -30.71
CA ALA A 562 -14.96 -9.41 -29.58
C ALA A 562 -13.51 -9.91 -29.42
#